data_c90b0777f66018c912df685a3c153e3e
#
_entry.id   c90b0777f66018c912df685a3c153e3e
#
_cell.length_a   1.000
_cell.length_b   1.000
_cell.length_c   1.000
_cell.angle_alpha   90.00
_cell.angle_beta   90.00
_cell.angle_gamma   90.00
#
_symmetry.space_group_name_H-M   'P 1'
#
loop_
_entity.id
_entity.type
_entity.pdbx_description
1 polymer ?
#
loop_
_entity_poly.entity_id
_entity_poly.type
_entity_poly.pdbx_seq_one_letter_code
_entity_poly.pdbx_strand_id
1 'polypeptide(L)'
;MNDSEIAELIAKLAHHDKPTLRAAVDALILLATEFSTVRETLIRRLPEAEPSKKWPIAYILAHLPQPGQPVIRSLLDALDHRDADIRWAIALLLVRVAKLEPDRLNELIDLCATGTANQKRMALYCIRDLTLSDPQSLAALLRALVDVDSTVRVAAAIALQSRSDLDRAGRNFLLQTYLNDAELKVRNTAAIALANLGETSSEFLCALQEAVLGADAQVRKTAMKALDLIKKRSASAEN
;
A
#
# COMPACT_ATOMS: atom_id res chain seq x y z
N MET A 1 16.66 31.12 -15.43
CA MET A 1 17.30 29.98 -14.75
C MET A 1 18.29 29.32 -15.68
N ASN A 2 19.49 29.05 -15.23
CA ASN A 2 20.58 28.54 -16.06
C ASN A 2 20.53 26.99 -16.08
N ASP A 3 20.85 26.35 -17.22
CA ASP A 3 20.91 24.88 -17.36
C ASP A 3 21.87 24.24 -16.36
N SER A 4 22.91 24.97 -15.92
CA SER A 4 23.84 24.53 -14.88
C SER A 4 23.19 24.37 -13.51
N GLU A 5 22.27 25.24 -13.13
CA GLU A 5 21.54 25.19 -11.85
C GLU A 5 20.60 23.97 -11.80
N ILE A 6 19.93 23.69 -12.91
CA ILE A 6 19.06 22.50 -13.05
C ILE A 6 19.92 21.22 -12.96
N ALA A 7 21.05 21.21 -13.64
CA ALA A 7 21.95 20.05 -13.62
C ALA A 7 22.50 19.77 -12.22
N GLU A 8 22.81 20.82 -11.44
CA GLU A 8 23.25 20.70 -10.04
C GLU A 8 22.16 20.12 -9.13
N LEU A 9 20.90 20.61 -9.26
CA LEU A 9 19.77 20.07 -8.51
C LEU A 9 19.52 18.60 -8.85
N ILE A 10 19.60 18.23 -10.14
CA ILE A 10 19.46 16.83 -10.57
C ILE A 10 20.61 15.95 -10.04
N ALA A 11 21.82 16.48 -9.93
CA ALA A 11 22.92 15.76 -9.32
C ALA A 11 22.66 15.45 -7.83
N LYS A 12 22.03 16.36 -7.09
CA LYS A 12 21.65 16.19 -5.69
C LYS A 12 20.56 15.11 -5.45
N LEU A 13 19.85 14.67 -6.50
CA LEU A 13 18.86 13.57 -6.38
C LEU A 13 19.47 12.21 -6.05
N ALA A 14 20.79 12.02 -6.22
CA ALA A 14 21.49 10.82 -5.78
C ALA A 14 22.16 10.98 -4.42
N HIS A 15 21.94 12.09 -3.72
CA HIS A 15 22.60 12.34 -2.44
C HIS A 15 22.11 11.40 -1.35
N HIS A 16 23.03 10.88 -0.52
CA HIS A 16 22.70 9.96 0.56
C HIS A 16 22.01 10.63 1.74
N ASP A 17 22.25 11.92 1.94
CA ASP A 17 21.62 12.72 2.98
C ASP A 17 20.17 13.05 2.59
N LYS A 18 19.21 12.54 3.39
CA LYS A 18 17.76 12.73 3.14
C LYS A 18 17.33 14.21 3.07
N PRO A 19 17.78 15.12 3.96
CA PRO A 19 17.47 16.55 3.85
C PRO A 19 17.91 17.17 2.53
N THR A 20 19.15 16.90 2.08
CA THR A 20 19.66 17.41 0.80
C THR A 20 18.85 16.88 -0.40
N LEU A 21 18.57 15.57 -0.42
CA LEU A 21 17.72 14.95 -1.45
C LEU A 21 16.32 15.60 -1.46
N ARG A 22 15.69 15.75 -0.29
CA ARG A 22 14.35 16.32 -0.17
C ARG A 22 14.31 17.77 -0.65
N ALA A 23 15.27 18.59 -0.25
CA ALA A 23 15.36 19.98 -0.71
C ALA A 23 15.50 20.08 -2.25
N ALA A 24 16.29 19.20 -2.87
CA ALA A 24 16.42 19.15 -4.32
C ALA A 24 15.11 18.70 -5.00
N VAL A 25 14.41 17.73 -4.45
CA VAL A 25 13.10 17.26 -4.94
C VAL A 25 12.08 18.39 -4.88
N ASP A 26 11.94 19.06 -3.72
CA ASP A 26 10.97 20.13 -3.52
C ASP A 26 11.25 21.32 -4.47
N ALA A 27 12.52 21.69 -4.62
CA ALA A 27 12.91 22.75 -5.57
C ALA A 27 12.59 22.38 -7.03
N LEU A 28 12.86 21.14 -7.44
CA LEU A 28 12.58 20.69 -8.81
C LEU A 28 11.07 20.54 -9.08
N ILE A 29 10.25 20.20 -8.10
CA ILE A 29 8.78 20.20 -8.24
C ILE A 29 8.28 21.62 -8.56
N LEU A 30 8.72 22.63 -7.80
CA LEU A 30 8.35 24.02 -8.00
C LEU A 30 8.79 24.51 -9.40
N LEU A 31 10.05 24.27 -9.73
CA LEU A 31 10.62 24.68 -11.02
C LEU A 31 9.95 23.99 -12.21
N ALA A 32 9.65 22.69 -12.12
CA ALA A 32 8.97 21.96 -13.18
C ALA A 32 7.48 22.33 -13.32
N THR A 33 6.89 22.92 -12.27
CA THR A 33 5.54 23.48 -12.35
C THR A 33 5.53 24.82 -13.09
N GLU A 34 6.53 25.67 -12.85
CA GLU A 34 6.63 26.99 -13.46
C GLU A 34 7.23 26.95 -14.88
N PHE A 35 8.23 26.11 -15.13
CA PHE A 35 9.03 26.11 -16.35
C PHE A 35 8.90 24.79 -17.12
N SER A 36 8.31 24.85 -18.33
CA SER A 36 8.18 23.67 -19.20
C SER A 36 9.55 23.07 -19.59
N THR A 37 10.59 23.89 -19.73
CA THR A 37 11.95 23.47 -20.07
C THR A 37 12.56 22.54 -19.00
N VAL A 38 12.26 22.79 -17.71
CA VAL A 38 12.67 21.91 -16.60
C VAL A 38 11.95 20.57 -16.69
N ARG A 39 10.62 20.61 -16.91
CA ARG A 39 9.79 19.41 -17.11
C ARG A 39 10.30 18.55 -18.25
N GLU A 40 10.52 19.15 -19.41
CA GLU A 40 11.05 18.49 -20.61
C GLU A 40 12.42 17.86 -20.36
N THR A 41 13.29 18.57 -19.62
CA THR A 41 14.60 18.06 -19.24
C THR A 41 14.48 16.82 -18.34
N LEU A 42 13.58 16.83 -17.34
CA LEU A 42 13.35 15.68 -16.47
C LEU A 42 12.75 14.49 -17.23
N ILE A 43 11.77 14.74 -18.13
CA ILE A 43 11.18 13.70 -18.99
C ILE A 43 12.25 13.04 -19.86
N ARG A 44 13.11 13.82 -20.51
CA ARG A 44 14.18 13.31 -21.36
C ARG A 44 15.20 12.50 -20.57
N ARG A 45 15.51 12.90 -19.32
CA ARG A 45 16.50 12.22 -18.48
C ARG A 45 15.97 10.95 -17.80
N LEU A 46 14.66 10.80 -17.62
CA LEU A 46 14.08 9.68 -16.88
C LEU A 46 14.48 8.30 -17.44
N PRO A 47 14.41 8.03 -18.77
CA PRO A 47 14.76 6.70 -19.29
C PRO A 47 16.24 6.35 -19.08
N GLU A 48 17.11 7.34 -19.15
CA GLU A 48 18.58 7.18 -19.10
C GLU A 48 19.13 7.31 -17.66
N ALA A 49 18.28 7.65 -16.70
CA ALA A 49 18.72 7.88 -15.32
C ALA A 49 19.19 6.58 -14.64
N GLU A 50 20.28 6.70 -13.88
CA GLU A 50 20.72 5.66 -12.98
C GLU A 50 19.62 5.33 -11.94
N PRO A 51 19.53 4.09 -11.43
CA PRO A 51 18.49 3.68 -10.49
C PRO A 51 18.33 4.61 -9.29
N SER A 52 19.43 5.17 -8.76
CA SER A 52 19.43 6.11 -7.65
C SER A 52 18.73 7.45 -7.94
N LYS A 53 18.70 7.88 -9.19
CA LYS A 53 18.10 9.13 -9.67
C LYS A 53 16.73 8.90 -10.33
N LYS A 54 16.46 7.68 -10.77
CA LYS A 54 15.27 7.36 -11.56
C LYS A 54 13.98 7.58 -10.78
N TRP A 55 13.89 7.05 -9.56
CA TRP A 55 12.70 7.22 -8.74
C TRP A 55 12.46 8.67 -8.30
N PRO A 56 13.48 9.50 -7.90
CA PRO A 56 13.22 10.89 -7.54
C PRO A 56 12.74 11.72 -8.75
N ILE A 57 13.30 11.49 -9.94
CA ILE A 57 12.83 12.14 -11.17
C ILE A 57 11.36 11.76 -11.45
N ALA A 58 11.03 10.47 -11.37
CA ALA A 58 9.65 10.00 -11.54
C ALA A 58 8.72 10.59 -10.46
N TYR A 59 9.18 10.67 -9.21
CA TYR A 59 8.44 11.27 -8.10
C TYR A 59 8.12 12.75 -8.37
N ILE A 60 9.11 13.53 -8.84
CA ILE A 60 8.91 14.94 -9.22
C ILE A 60 7.89 15.05 -10.36
N LEU A 61 8.06 14.28 -11.43
CA LEU A 61 7.17 14.31 -12.58
C LEU A 61 5.74 13.91 -12.26
N ALA A 62 5.54 12.99 -11.31
CA ALA A 62 4.22 12.57 -10.87
C ALA A 62 3.49 13.61 -9.98
N HIS A 63 4.17 14.66 -9.53
CA HIS A 63 3.53 15.83 -8.91
C HIS A 63 2.89 16.77 -9.96
N LEU A 64 3.28 16.62 -11.22
CA LEU A 64 2.73 17.40 -12.33
C LEU A 64 1.46 16.74 -12.89
N PRO A 65 0.61 17.50 -13.60
CA PRO A 65 -0.57 16.93 -14.24
C PRO A 65 -0.22 15.86 -15.28
N GLN A 66 -1.02 14.80 -15.34
CA GLN A 66 -0.96 13.73 -16.33
C GLN A 66 0.44 13.07 -16.47
N PRO A 67 0.93 12.42 -15.44
CA PRO A 67 2.20 11.72 -15.50
C PRO A 67 2.14 10.60 -16.54
N GLY A 68 3.05 10.63 -17.52
CA GLY A 68 3.11 9.64 -18.58
C GLY A 68 3.46 8.22 -18.07
N GLN A 69 3.17 7.20 -18.89
CA GLN A 69 3.40 5.79 -18.56
C GLN A 69 4.83 5.47 -18.06
N PRO A 70 5.92 6.05 -18.62
CA PRO A 70 7.28 5.81 -18.11
C PRO A 70 7.48 6.28 -16.66
N VAL A 71 6.78 7.35 -16.25
CA VAL A 71 6.81 7.89 -14.89
C VAL A 71 6.16 6.88 -13.94
N ILE A 72 4.94 6.44 -14.26
CA ILE A 72 4.19 5.47 -13.43
C ILE A 72 4.97 4.17 -13.28
N ARG A 73 5.51 3.62 -14.38
CA ARG A 73 6.33 2.40 -14.32
C ARG A 73 7.53 2.57 -13.39
N SER A 74 8.22 3.69 -13.46
CA SER A 74 9.37 3.97 -12.58
C SER A 74 8.97 4.10 -11.11
N LEU A 75 7.76 4.59 -10.80
CA LEU A 75 7.23 4.61 -9.42
C LEU A 75 6.83 3.21 -8.94
N LEU A 76 6.21 2.39 -9.79
CA LEU A 76 5.85 1.01 -9.45
C LEU A 76 7.11 0.17 -9.17
N ASP A 77 8.16 0.33 -9.99
CA ASP A 77 9.47 -0.31 -9.75
C ASP A 77 10.06 0.12 -8.40
N ALA A 78 9.92 1.39 -8.04
CA ALA A 78 10.47 1.95 -6.81
C ALA A 78 9.66 1.57 -5.54
N LEU A 79 8.51 0.92 -5.66
CA LEU A 79 7.84 0.28 -4.51
C LEU A 79 8.66 -0.89 -3.92
N ASP A 80 9.71 -1.35 -4.60
CA ASP A 80 10.70 -2.29 -4.07
C ASP A 80 11.94 -1.61 -3.46
N HIS A 81 11.96 -0.30 -3.35
CA HIS A 81 13.10 0.42 -2.79
C HIS A 81 13.42 -0.06 -1.37
N ARG A 82 14.73 -0.17 -1.04
CA ARG A 82 15.20 -0.65 0.28
C ARG A 82 14.71 0.18 1.46
N ASP A 83 14.59 1.51 1.27
CA ASP A 83 14.13 2.46 2.29
C ASP A 83 12.60 2.45 2.36
N ALA A 84 12.06 2.17 3.56
CA ALA A 84 10.62 2.10 3.80
C ALA A 84 9.92 3.46 3.63
N ASP A 85 10.57 4.56 4.03
CA ASP A 85 9.99 5.91 3.93
C ASP A 85 9.77 6.29 2.46
N ILE A 86 10.73 5.90 1.59
CA ILE A 86 10.63 6.12 0.14
C ILE A 86 9.47 5.31 -0.43
N ARG A 87 9.36 4.01 -0.07
CA ARG A 87 8.22 3.18 -0.52
C ARG A 87 6.87 3.80 -0.15
N TRP A 88 6.75 4.30 1.10
CA TRP A 88 5.52 4.95 1.57
C TRP A 88 5.23 6.27 0.85
N ALA A 89 6.23 7.11 0.64
CA ALA A 89 6.06 8.36 -0.10
C ALA A 89 5.58 8.09 -1.54
N ILE A 90 6.15 7.08 -2.20
CA ILE A 90 5.74 6.66 -3.55
C ILE A 90 4.31 6.08 -3.54
N ALA A 91 3.97 5.24 -2.57
CA ALA A 91 2.63 4.67 -2.46
C ALA A 91 1.56 5.75 -2.29
N LEU A 92 1.79 6.74 -1.43
CA LEU A 92 0.88 7.88 -1.26
C LEU A 92 0.70 8.68 -2.55
N LEU A 93 1.78 8.87 -3.31
CA LEU A 93 1.74 9.56 -4.59
C LEU A 93 0.97 8.75 -5.64
N LEU A 94 1.19 7.43 -5.72
CA LEU A 94 0.44 6.55 -6.61
C LEU A 94 -1.06 6.53 -6.29
N VAL A 95 -1.44 6.53 -5.01
CA VAL A 95 -2.85 6.67 -4.60
C VAL A 95 -3.43 7.99 -5.09
N ARG A 96 -2.69 9.10 -4.97
CA ARG A 96 -3.14 10.41 -5.49
C ARG A 96 -3.33 10.37 -7.00
N VAL A 97 -2.36 9.80 -7.73
CA VAL A 97 -2.44 9.69 -9.20
C VAL A 97 -3.62 8.80 -9.61
N ALA A 98 -3.80 7.64 -8.99
CA ALA A 98 -4.90 6.74 -9.31
C ALA A 98 -6.30 7.32 -8.99
N LYS A 99 -6.41 8.23 -8.03
CA LYS A 99 -7.66 8.99 -7.80
C LYS A 99 -7.99 9.95 -8.92
N LEU A 100 -6.98 10.47 -9.63
CA LEU A 100 -7.15 11.38 -10.77
C LEU A 100 -7.26 10.61 -12.09
N GLU A 101 -6.61 9.47 -12.20
CA GLU A 101 -6.54 8.60 -13.37
C GLU A 101 -6.94 7.16 -12.97
N PRO A 102 -8.24 6.82 -12.91
CA PRO A 102 -8.71 5.53 -12.39
C PRO A 102 -8.14 4.29 -13.10
N ASP A 103 -7.78 4.41 -14.38
CA ASP A 103 -7.16 3.32 -15.15
C ASP A 103 -5.85 2.82 -14.53
N ARG A 104 -5.20 3.64 -13.71
CA ARG A 104 -3.98 3.27 -12.97
C ARG A 104 -4.19 2.20 -11.90
N LEU A 105 -5.44 1.97 -11.51
CA LEU A 105 -5.79 0.87 -10.60
C LEU A 105 -5.38 -0.49 -11.18
N ASN A 106 -5.53 -0.69 -12.48
CA ASN A 106 -5.16 -1.96 -13.12
C ASN A 106 -3.67 -2.29 -12.94
N GLU A 107 -2.80 -1.28 -13.02
CA GLU A 107 -1.35 -1.47 -12.82
C GLU A 107 -1.02 -1.90 -11.37
N LEU A 108 -1.75 -1.38 -10.38
CA LEU A 108 -1.60 -1.81 -8.98
C LEU A 108 -2.13 -3.24 -8.78
N ILE A 109 -3.24 -3.60 -9.41
CA ILE A 109 -3.81 -4.96 -9.38
C ILE A 109 -2.83 -5.97 -9.99
N ASP A 110 -2.25 -5.65 -11.16
CA ASP A 110 -1.25 -6.48 -11.82
C ASP A 110 0.00 -6.65 -10.95
N LEU A 111 0.42 -5.59 -10.28
CA LEU A 111 1.57 -5.63 -9.38
C LEU A 111 1.32 -6.52 -8.15
N CYS A 112 0.08 -6.62 -7.65
CA CYS A 112 -0.27 -7.57 -6.60
C CYS A 112 -0.06 -9.03 -7.01
N ALA A 113 -0.14 -9.35 -8.31
CA ALA A 113 0.07 -10.69 -8.82
C ALA A 113 1.54 -10.99 -9.17
N THR A 114 2.23 -10.02 -9.79
CA THR A 114 3.52 -10.25 -10.47
C THR A 114 4.73 -9.62 -9.78
N GLY A 115 4.52 -8.71 -8.83
CA GLY A 115 5.57 -7.95 -8.16
C GLY A 115 6.39 -8.76 -7.15
N THR A 116 7.47 -8.14 -6.67
CA THR A 116 8.20 -8.62 -5.48
C THR A 116 7.32 -8.53 -4.23
N ALA A 117 7.72 -9.16 -3.13
CA ALA A 117 6.98 -9.08 -1.87
C ALA A 117 6.76 -7.63 -1.39
N ASN A 118 7.75 -6.75 -1.53
CA ASN A 118 7.59 -5.33 -1.21
C ASN A 118 6.58 -4.64 -2.13
N GLN A 119 6.71 -4.84 -3.44
CA GLN A 119 5.79 -4.27 -4.44
C GLN A 119 4.35 -4.72 -4.20
N LYS A 120 4.12 -6.03 -4.05
CA LYS A 120 2.80 -6.60 -3.73
C LYS A 120 2.21 -5.97 -2.49
N ARG A 121 2.98 -5.93 -1.40
CA ARG A 121 2.55 -5.34 -0.12
C ARG A 121 2.17 -3.86 -0.26
N MET A 122 2.99 -3.08 -0.96
CA MET A 122 2.72 -1.65 -1.16
C MET A 122 1.53 -1.42 -2.09
N ALA A 123 1.37 -2.23 -3.14
CA ALA A 123 0.20 -2.19 -4.02
C ALA A 123 -1.11 -2.50 -3.27
N LEU A 124 -1.11 -3.50 -2.37
CA LEU A 124 -2.25 -3.81 -1.50
C LEU A 124 -2.63 -2.63 -0.59
N TYR A 125 -1.64 -1.90 -0.04
CA TYR A 125 -1.90 -0.69 0.74
C TYR A 125 -2.45 0.45 -0.14
N CYS A 126 -1.95 0.62 -1.37
CA CYS A 126 -2.53 1.58 -2.31
C CYS A 126 -4.01 1.25 -2.62
N ILE A 127 -4.34 0.00 -2.90
CA ILE A 127 -5.71 -0.46 -3.15
C ILE A 127 -6.61 -0.19 -1.94
N ARG A 128 -6.14 -0.46 -0.72
CA ARG A 128 -6.85 -0.12 0.52
C ARG A 128 -7.18 1.37 0.60
N ASP A 129 -6.19 2.24 0.33
CA ASP A 129 -6.32 3.70 0.51
C ASP A 129 -7.11 4.36 -0.63
N LEU A 130 -7.30 3.65 -1.74
CA LEU A 130 -8.21 4.07 -2.80
C LEU A 130 -9.69 3.89 -2.43
N THR A 131 -10.00 3.01 -1.47
CA THR A 131 -11.37 2.75 -0.95
C THR A 131 -12.41 2.43 -2.04
N LEU A 132 -11.99 1.83 -3.14
CA LEU A 132 -12.86 1.52 -4.27
C LEU A 132 -13.59 0.18 -4.05
N SER A 133 -14.91 0.18 -4.30
CA SER A 133 -15.72 -1.05 -4.38
C SER A 133 -15.64 -1.62 -5.81
N ASP A 134 -14.48 -2.14 -6.16
CA ASP A 134 -14.18 -2.74 -7.46
C ASP A 134 -13.94 -4.25 -7.32
N PRO A 135 -14.66 -5.10 -8.09
CA PRO A 135 -14.53 -6.55 -7.99
C PRO A 135 -13.12 -7.08 -8.27
N GLN A 136 -12.38 -6.44 -9.18
CA GLN A 136 -11.02 -6.89 -9.53
C GLN A 136 -10.05 -6.62 -8.39
N SER A 137 -10.16 -5.46 -7.74
CA SER A 137 -9.37 -5.13 -6.56
C SER A 137 -9.70 -6.07 -5.39
N LEU A 138 -10.98 -6.39 -5.16
CA LEU A 138 -11.38 -7.37 -4.14
C LEU A 138 -10.79 -8.75 -4.43
N ALA A 139 -10.87 -9.21 -5.67
CA ALA A 139 -10.28 -10.49 -6.08
C ALA A 139 -8.75 -10.51 -5.90
N ALA A 140 -8.05 -9.39 -6.14
CA ALA A 140 -6.62 -9.27 -5.90
C ALA A 140 -6.28 -9.37 -4.38
N LEU A 141 -7.07 -8.70 -3.52
CA LEU A 141 -6.91 -8.78 -2.06
C LEU A 141 -7.11 -10.22 -1.55
N LEU A 142 -8.16 -10.90 -2.03
CA LEU A 142 -8.44 -12.29 -1.62
C LEU A 142 -7.34 -13.25 -2.09
N ARG A 143 -6.85 -13.13 -3.32
CA ARG A 143 -5.72 -13.92 -3.82
C ARG A 143 -4.46 -13.72 -2.98
N ALA A 144 -4.20 -12.50 -2.54
CA ALA A 144 -3.03 -12.17 -1.73
C ALA A 144 -3.05 -12.78 -0.32
N LEU A 145 -4.20 -13.26 0.18
CA LEU A 145 -4.28 -14.01 1.46
C LEU A 145 -3.58 -15.37 1.41
N VAL A 146 -3.29 -15.90 0.24
CA VAL A 146 -2.56 -17.18 0.06
C VAL A 146 -1.19 -16.98 -0.59
N ASP A 147 -0.66 -15.75 -0.59
CA ASP A 147 0.69 -15.50 -1.09
C ASP A 147 1.73 -16.27 -0.27
N VAL A 148 2.83 -16.67 -0.92
CA VAL A 148 3.93 -17.37 -0.26
C VAL A 148 4.59 -16.53 0.84
N ASP A 149 4.61 -15.23 0.67
CA ASP A 149 5.20 -14.28 1.63
C ASP A 149 4.17 -13.86 2.68
N SER A 150 4.46 -14.14 3.95
CA SER A 150 3.57 -13.82 5.07
C SER A 150 3.32 -12.32 5.25
N THR A 151 4.26 -11.46 4.83
CA THR A 151 4.08 -10.00 4.92
C THR A 151 3.08 -9.50 3.88
N VAL A 152 2.97 -10.17 2.73
CA VAL A 152 1.93 -9.92 1.72
C VAL A 152 0.57 -10.38 2.25
N ARG A 153 0.48 -11.59 2.87
CA ARG A 153 -0.77 -12.07 3.49
C ARG A 153 -1.26 -11.12 4.59
N VAL A 154 -0.35 -10.61 5.44
CA VAL A 154 -0.68 -9.57 6.44
C VAL A 154 -1.23 -8.31 5.78
N ALA A 155 -0.61 -7.82 4.70
CA ALA A 155 -1.08 -6.62 3.99
C ALA A 155 -2.47 -6.84 3.38
N ALA A 156 -2.74 -8.03 2.84
CA ALA A 156 -4.05 -8.41 2.31
C ALA A 156 -5.13 -8.39 3.41
N ALA A 157 -4.88 -9.00 4.57
CA ALA A 157 -5.81 -8.97 5.69
C ALA A 157 -6.06 -7.55 6.20
N ILE A 158 -5.02 -6.69 6.26
CA ILE A 158 -5.17 -5.25 6.60
C ILE A 158 -6.03 -4.53 5.56
N ALA A 159 -5.85 -4.82 4.28
CA ALA A 159 -6.60 -4.15 3.24
C ALA A 159 -8.08 -4.58 3.20
N LEU A 160 -8.37 -5.82 3.56
CA LEU A 160 -9.74 -6.34 3.61
C LEU A 160 -10.57 -5.80 4.79
N GLN A 161 -9.95 -5.34 5.88
CA GLN A 161 -10.67 -4.92 7.10
C GLN A 161 -11.68 -3.78 6.90
N SER A 162 -11.52 -2.97 5.85
CA SER A 162 -12.38 -1.82 5.53
C SER A 162 -13.30 -2.07 4.31
N ARG A 163 -13.31 -3.29 3.77
CA ARG A 163 -14.09 -3.64 2.57
C ARG A 163 -15.53 -3.98 2.93
N SER A 164 -16.43 -3.02 2.76
CA SER A 164 -17.87 -3.21 3.00
C SER A 164 -18.52 -4.15 1.98
N ASP A 165 -17.91 -4.32 0.81
CA ASP A 165 -18.34 -5.20 -0.28
C ASP A 165 -17.86 -6.66 -0.14
N LEU A 166 -17.15 -6.99 0.96
CA LEU A 166 -16.73 -8.35 1.23
C LEU A 166 -17.93 -9.22 1.61
N ASP A 167 -18.27 -10.14 0.72
CA ASP A 167 -19.36 -11.07 0.89
C ASP A 167 -19.08 -12.18 1.94
N ARG A 168 -20.07 -13.05 2.16
CA ARG A 168 -19.94 -14.16 3.10
C ARG A 168 -18.79 -15.12 2.73
N ALA A 169 -18.58 -15.38 1.45
CA ALA A 169 -17.51 -16.26 1.00
C ALA A 169 -16.13 -15.68 1.29
N GLY A 170 -15.93 -14.39 1.02
CA GLY A 170 -14.70 -13.67 1.35
C GLY A 170 -14.44 -13.58 2.85
N ARG A 171 -15.47 -13.36 3.68
CA ARG A 171 -15.37 -13.41 5.16
C ARG A 171 -14.96 -14.80 5.65
N ASN A 172 -15.56 -15.85 5.09
CA ASN A 172 -15.20 -17.21 5.43
C ASN A 172 -13.75 -17.52 5.04
N PHE A 173 -13.28 -17.02 3.88
CA PHE A 173 -11.88 -17.19 3.50
C PHE A 173 -10.93 -16.51 4.50
N LEU A 174 -11.27 -15.30 4.95
CA LEU A 174 -10.51 -14.60 5.97
C LEU A 174 -10.57 -15.32 7.33
N LEU A 175 -11.70 -15.96 7.67
CA LEU A 175 -11.84 -16.80 8.86
C LEU A 175 -10.91 -18.03 8.80
N GLN A 176 -10.87 -18.72 7.67
CA GLN A 176 -9.93 -19.82 7.47
C GLN A 176 -8.46 -19.36 7.58
N THR A 177 -8.15 -18.16 7.11
CA THR A 177 -6.83 -17.55 7.32
C THR A 177 -6.53 -17.34 8.81
N TYR A 178 -7.49 -16.85 9.59
CA TYR A 178 -7.34 -16.73 11.05
C TYR A 178 -7.09 -18.06 11.73
N LEU A 179 -7.84 -19.08 11.37
CA LEU A 179 -7.78 -20.39 12.02
C LEU A 179 -6.51 -21.18 11.64
N ASN A 180 -6.07 -21.10 10.39
CA ASN A 180 -5.16 -22.09 9.82
C ASN A 180 -3.83 -21.53 9.26
N ASP A 181 -3.63 -20.20 9.17
CA ASP A 181 -2.36 -19.69 8.65
C ASP A 181 -1.18 -20.12 9.55
N ALA A 182 -0.08 -20.51 8.94
CA ALA A 182 1.12 -20.92 9.68
C ALA A 182 1.68 -19.78 10.54
N GLU A 183 1.60 -18.55 10.04
CA GLU A 183 2.21 -17.39 10.67
C GLU A 183 1.25 -16.72 11.66
N LEU A 184 1.66 -16.65 12.94
CA LEU A 184 0.88 -16.04 14.01
C LEU A 184 0.47 -14.58 13.68
N LYS A 185 1.36 -13.81 13.04
CA LYS A 185 1.08 -12.42 12.68
C LYS A 185 -0.06 -12.32 11.67
N VAL A 186 -0.14 -13.25 10.72
CA VAL A 186 -1.24 -13.32 9.74
C VAL A 186 -2.55 -13.67 10.46
N ARG A 187 -2.56 -14.72 11.30
CA ARG A 187 -3.75 -15.10 12.10
C ARG A 187 -4.27 -13.92 12.93
N ASN A 188 -3.38 -13.27 13.69
CA ASN A 188 -3.76 -12.12 14.51
C ASN A 188 -4.32 -10.96 13.70
N THR A 189 -3.77 -10.72 12.52
CA THR A 189 -4.25 -9.64 11.63
C THR A 189 -5.62 -9.99 11.05
N ALA A 190 -5.83 -11.23 10.63
CA ALA A 190 -7.12 -11.72 10.13
C ALA A 190 -8.22 -11.64 11.18
N ALA A 191 -7.92 -11.97 12.45
CA ALA A 191 -8.87 -11.83 13.58
C ALA A 191 -9.33 -10.38 13.77
N ILE A 192 -8.39 -9.42 13.74
CA ILE A 192 -8.71 -7.99 13.83
C ILE A 192 -9.51 -7.52 12.61
N ALA A 193 -9.16 -7.99 11.41
CA ALA A 193 -9.89 -7.65 10.20
C ALA A 193 -11.35 -8.14 10.26
N LEU A 194 -11.59 -9.38 10.66
CA LEU A 194 -12.94 -9.95 10.88
C LEU A 194 -13.74 -9.14 11.90
N ALA A 195 -13.12 -8.79 13.03
CA ALA A 195 -13.77 -7.98 14.07
C ALA A 195 -14.15 -6.58 13.52
N ASN A 196 -13.28 -5.95 12.73
CA ASN A 196 -13.57 -4.67 12.07
C ASN A 196 -14.69 -4.79 11.04
N LEU A 197 -14.83 -5.93 10.38
CA LEU A 197 -15.94 -6.23 9.46
C LEU A 197 -17.25 -6.56 10.18
N GLY A 198 -17.23 -6.70 11.49
CA GLY A 198 -18.40 -7.07 12.30
C GLY A 198 -18.76 -8.55 12.18
N GLU A 199 -17.78 -9.43 11.97
CA GLU A 199 -18.03 -10.88 11.94
C GLU A 199 -18.42 -11.39 13.31
N THR A 200 -19.55 -12.14 13.39
CA THR A 200 -20.13 -12.64 14.64
C THR A 200 -20.56 -14.11 14.54
N SER A 201 -20.04 -14.86 13.54
CA SER A 201 -20.33 -16.29 13.45
C SER A 201 -19.91 -17.03 14.72
N SER A 202 -20.65 -18.08 15.07
CA SER A 202 -20.37 -18.90 16.24
C SER A 202 -18.94 -19.46 16.19
N GLU A 203 -18.50 -19.90 15.03
CA GLU A 203 -17.15 -20.43 14.80
C GLU A 203 -16.07 -19.38 15.16
N PHE A 204 -16.21 -18.13 14.70
CA PHE A 204 -15.28 -17.07 15.00
C PHE A 204 -15.28 -16.69 16.48
N LEU A 205 -16.47 -16.56 17.09
CA LEU A 205 -16.60 -16.19 18.50
C LEU A 205 -16.04 -17.29 19.42
N CYS A 206 -16.31 -18.57 19.13
CA CYS A 206 -15.74 -19.70 19.89
C CYS A 206 -14.20 -19.69 19.79
N ALA A 207 -13.65 -19.53 18.58
CA ALA A 207 -12.20 -19.48 18.40
C ALA A 207 -11.55 -18.30 19.14
N LEU A 208 -12.19 -17.13 19.20
CA LEU A 208 -11.71 -16.01 20.00
C LEU A 208 -11.77 -16.31 21.51
N GLN A 209 -12.85 -16.93 22.00
CA GLN A 209 -12.97 -17.30 23.41
C GLN A 209 -11.90 -18.33 23.85
N GLU A 210 -11.64 -19.33 23.02
CA GLU A 210 -10.56 -20.29 23.24
C GLU A 210 -9.19 -19.60 23.24
N ALA A 211 -8.97 -18.68 22.32
CA ALA A 211 -7.73 -17.91 22.22
C ALA A 211 -7.48 -17.02 23.46
N VAL A 212 -8.53 -16.49 24.09
CA VAL A 212 -8.42 -15.72 25.36
C VAL A 212 -7.93 -16.62 26.51
N LEU A 213 -8.27 -17.89 26.50
CA LEU A 213 -7.85 -18.87 27.52
C LEU A 213 -6.49 -19.52 27.23
N GLY A 214 -5.96 -19.30 26.00
CA GLY A 214 -4.72 -19.90 25.54
C GLY A 214 -3.48 -19.38 26.27
N ALA A 215 -2.38 -20.13 26.19
CA ALA A 215 -1.11 -19.80 26.88
C ALA A 215 -0.35 -18.60 26.27
N ASP A 216 -0.48 -18.37 24.98
CA ASP A 216 0.25 -17.30 24.27
C ASP A 216 -0.33 -15.91 24.59
N ALA A 217 0.50 -15.05 25.20
CA ALA A 217 0.09 -13.70 25.62
C ALA A 217 -0.30 -12.79 24.44
N GLN A 218 0.35 -12.93 23.28
CA GLN A 218 0.06 -12.13 22.11
C GLN A 218 -1.28 -12.56 21.47
N VAL A 219 -1.54 -13.85 21.42
CA VAL A 219 -2.83 -14.41 20.96
C VAL A 219 -3.96 -13.93 21.85
N ARG A 220 -3.80 -14.08 23.19
CA ARG A 220 -4.80 -13.58 24.16
C ARG A 220 -5.11 -12.10 23.95
N LYS A 221 -4.07 -11.26 23.88
CA LYS A 221 -4.23 -9.80 23.67
C LYS A 221 -4.99 -9.49 22.40
N THR A 222 -4.68 -10.20 21.31
CA THR A 222 -5.36 -10.00 20.01
C THR A 222 -6.82 -10.44 20.10
N ALA A 223 -7.12 -11.58 20.70
CA ALA A 223 -8.48 -12.08 20.86
C ALA A 223 -9.35 -11.15 21.73
N MET A 224 -8.80 -10.66 22.85
CA MET A 224 -9.48 -9.67 23.68
C MET A 224 -9.79 -8.38 22.92
N LYS A 225 -8.82 -7.89 22.12
CA LYS A 225 -9.01 -6.69 21.27
C LYS A 225 -10.10 -6.93 20.22
N ALA A 226 -10.12 -8.09 19.58
CA ALA A 226 -11.13 -8.44 18.58
C ALA A 226 -12.53 -8.48 19.20
N LEU A 227 -12.70 -9.12 20.37
CA LEU A 227 -13.98 -9.14 21.10
C LEU A 227 -14.44 -7.74 21.53
N ASP A 228 -13.52 -6.86 21.96
CA ASP A 228 -13.85 -5.48 22.29
C ASP A 228 -14.33 -4.68 21.07
N LEU A 229 -13.69 -4.86 19.91
CA LEU A 229 -14.12 -4.24 18.64
C LEU A 229 -15.53 -4.69 18.24
N ILE A 230 -15.83 -5.97 18.36
CA ILE A 230 -17.17 -6.53 18.07
C ILE A 230 -18.21 -5.89 18.98
N LYS A 231 -17.96 -5.84 20.30
CA LYS A 231 -18.88 -5.24 21.28
C LYS A 231 -19.14 -3.76 20.99
N LYS A 232 -18.09 -2.98 20.70
CA LYS A 232 -18.23 -1.54 20.37
C LYS A 232 -19.06 -1.33 19.11
N ARG A 233 -18.92 -2.19 18.11
CA ARG A 233 -19.66 -2.11 16.87
C ARG A 233 -21.15 -2.45 17.08
N SER A 234 -21.46 -3.48 17.87
CA SER A 234 -22.85 -3.82 18.21
C SER A 234 -23.55 -2.67 18.95
N ALA A 235 -22.87 -2.06 19.93
CA ALA A 235 -23.41 -0.92 20.66
C ALA A 235 -23.62 0.33 19.77
N SER A 236 -22.82 0.50 18.73
CA SER A 236 -22.98 1.62 17.77
C SER A 236 -24.09 1.38 16.75
N ALA A 237 -24.53 0.15 16.54
CA ALA A 237 -25.61 -0.19 15.62
C ALA A 237 -27.02 -0.11 16.27
N GLU A 238 -27.07 -0.06 17.61
CA GLU A 238 -28.32 0.05 18.41
C GLU A 238 -28.70 1.51 18.74
N ASN A 239 -27.82 2.48 18.45
CA ASN A 239 -28.07 3.91 18.60
C ASN A 239 -28.31 4.61 17.25
#